data_379ac29676f73f878649a58824e2ffb9
#
_entry.id   379ac29676f73f878649a58824e2ffb9
#
_cell.length_a   1.000
_cell.length_b   1.000
_cell.length_c   1.000
_cell.angle_alpha   90.00
_cell.angle_beta   90.00
_cell.angle_gamma   90.00
#
_symmetry.space_group_name_H-M   'P 1'
#
loop_
_entity.id
_entity.type
_entity.pdbx_description
1 polymer ?
#
loop_
_entity_poly.entity_id
_entity_poly.type
_entity_poly.pdbx_seq_one_letter_code
_entity_poly.pdbx_strand_id
1 'polypeptide(L)'
;MTKLLLIVASVSLLAPLSCRTRPGRVAIGIALTVDNHAAVEMAAKEINDSGGIEGVPIELRGLDWKVVTDFKSEDIIKYSTEFAETPDLVAVIGHSDSASTLSAAAFYNQQRVPQLVTIATNPAITNIGVWTYRLCLSDAIQGVEMADYAVKDWGKKNICVFYVNDAYGKGLSEVFEDEVRKLGARIVASRPHRNVLTSDDKEMIDATLANLKKSEAPDLVVLFQRMAAADWTINAVRRAGFKSGILGGDNLGQIRFLAMTPENKDGIRVSEFYFPSTDDSAATKFASSIRETTGLEADYGLAFAYDAVYLVRDAVAKYGFSRDAVKRYLDELIATRTVIGGAGGKFLLAPDHDARRTMYIVEARGGRYEQLKALTP
;
A
#
# COMPACT_ATOMS: atom_id res chain seq x y z
N MET A 1 -77.82 -30.78 10.94
CA MET A 1 -76.67 -30.00 11.42
C MET A 1 -75.40 -30.72 10.98
N THR A 2 -74.89 -30.38 9.85
CA THR A 2 -73.72 -31.02 9.22
C THR A 2 -72.47 -30.19 9.51
N LYS A 3 -71.49 -30.70 10.27
CA LYS A 3 -70.26 -30.06 10.58
C LYS A 3 -69.26 -30.23 9.40
N LEU A 4 -68.89 -29.13 8.80
CA LEU A 4 -67.86 -29.04 7.77
C LEU A 4 -66.47 -28.97 8.44
N LEU A 5 -65.61 -30.01 8.20
CA LEU A 5 -64.24 -30.02 8.66
C LEU A 5 -63.37 -29.30 7.61
N LEU A 6 -62.78 -28.17 7.94
CA LEU A 6 -61.75 -27.51 7.11
C LEU A 6 -60.39 -28.16 7.43
N ILE A 7 -59.83 -28.85 6.43
CA ILE A 7 -58.42 -29.31 6.46
C ILE A 7 -57.56 -28.20 5.91
N VAL A 8 -56.75 -27.59 6.79
CA VAL A 8 -55.71 -26.61 6.39
C VAL A 8 -54.46 -27.41 6.01
N ALA A 9 -54.19 -27.52 4.73
CA ALA A 9 -52.96 -28.10 4.23
C ALA A 9 -51.82 -27.07 4.37
N SER A 10 -50.87 -27.31 5.29
CA SER A 10 -49.65 -26.52 5.42
C SER A 10 -48.68 -26.88 4.29
N VAL A 11 -48.57 -26.05 3.28
CA VAL A 11 -47.54 -26.15 2.25
C VAL A 11 -46.22 -25.59 2.84
N SER A 12 -45.37 -26.50 3.30
CA SER A 12 -43.99 -26.14 3.64
C SER A 12 -43.24 -25.83 2.36
N LEU A 13 -42.99 -24.54 2.08
CA LEU A 13 -42.03 -24.11 1.06
C LEU A 13 -40.62 -24.51 1.49
N LEU A 14 -40.18 -25.69 1.03
CA LEU A 14 -38.76 -26.03 1.01
C LEU A 14 -38.09 -25.10 -0.01
N ALA A 15 -37.43 -24.01 0.48
CA ALA A 15 -36.51 -23.28 -0.34
C ALA A 15 -35.44 -24.23 -0.90
N PRO A 16 -35.15 -24.22 -2.21
CA PRO A 16 -34.11 -25.07 -2.74
C PRO A 16 -32.78 -24.67 -2.06
N LEU A 17 -32.20 -25.57 -1.29
CA LEU A 17 -30.79 -25.49 -0.96
C LEU A 17 -30.04 -25.54 -2.30
N SER A 18 -29.67 -24.36 -2.79
CA SER A 18 -28.72 -24.22 -3.90
C SER A 18 -27.47 -24.98 -3.47
N CYS A 19 -27.28 -26.18 -3.98
CA CYS A 19 -26.06 -26.93 -3.83
C CYS A 19 -24.98 -26.15 -4.61
N ARG A 20 -24.37 -25.13 -3.97
CA ARG A 20 -23.21 -24.47 -4.53
C ARG A 20 -22.13 -25.52 -4.62
N THR A 21 -21.81 -25.94 -5.82
CA THR A 21 -20.64 -26.81 -6.07
C THR A 21 -19.43 -26.03 -5.58
N ARG A 22 -18.79 -26.54 -4.53
CA ARG A 22 -17.54 -25.96 -4.02
C ARG A 22 -16.46 -26.17 -5.06
N PRO A 23 -15.68 -25.15 -5.43
CA PRO A 23 -14.54 -25.35 -6.32
C PRO A 23 -13.49 -26.22 -5.64
N GLY A 24 -12.59 -26.82 -6.41
CA GLY A 24 -11.48 -27.59 -5.84
C GLY A 24 -10.44 -26.72 -5.13
N ARG A 25 -10.46 -25.40 -5.38
CA ARG A 25 -9.54 -24.41 -4.83
C ARG A 25 -10.12 -23.00 -4.92
N VAL A 26 -9.55 -22.06 -4.15
CA VAL A 26 -9.77 -20.62 -4.28
C VAL A 26 -8.48 -19.98 -4.81
N ALA A 27 -8.49 -19.48 -6.03
CA ALA A 27 -7.31 -18.85 -6.61
C ALA A 27 -7.29 -17.35 -6.26
N ILE A 28 -6.14 -16.87 -5.79
CA ILE A 28 -5.83 -15.45 -5.56
C ILE A 28 -4.65 -15.09 -6.44
N GLY A 29 -4.82 -14.11 -7.31
CA GLY A 29 -3.75 -13.57 -8.14
C GLY A 29 -2.80 -12.70 -7.31
N ILE A 30 -1.49 -12.88 -7.46
CA ILE A 30 -0.48 -12.13 -6.72
C ILE A 30 0.41 -11.38 -7.71
N ALA A 31 0.33 -10.05 -7.67
CA ALA A 31 1.11 -9.13 -8.51
C ALA A 31 1.99 -8.22 -7.64
N LEU A 32 2.79 -8.82 -6.77
CA LEU A 32 3.68 -8.16 -5.82
C LEU A 32 5.14 -8.45 -6.14
N THR A 33 6.07 -7.64 -5.59
CA THR A 33 7.50 -7.94 -5.65
C THR A 33 7.86 -9.11 -4.74
N VAL A 34 9.01 -9.74 -4.99
CA VAL A 34 9.48 -10.94 -4.28
C VAL A 34 9.45 -10.79 -2.75
N ASP A 35 9.83 -9.63 -2.23
CA ASP A 35 9.87 -9.41 -0.77
C ASP A 35 8.48 -9.53 -0.13
N ASN A 36 7.41 -9.11 -0.84
CA ASN A 36 6.05 -9.11 -0.30
C ASN A 36 5.33 -10.46 -0.45
N HIS A 37 5.90 -11.39 -1.24
CA HIS A 37 5.34 -12.73 -1.40
C HIS A 37 5.34 -13.54 -0.11
N ALA A 38 6.39 -13.41 0.69
CA ALA A 38 6.52 -14.13 1.95
C ALA A 38 5.29 -13.93 2.86
N ALA A 39 4.72 -12.75 2.89
CA ALA A 39 3.54 -12.44 3.71
C ALA A 39 2.25 -13.10 3.18
N VAL A 40 2.02 -13.08 1.87
CA VAL A 40 0.84 -13.74 1.28
C VAL A 40 0.96 -15.26 1.35
N GLU A 41 2.17 -15.81 1.19
CA GLU A 41 2.43 -17.24 1.37
C GLU A 41 2.19 -17.69 2.81
N MET A 42 2.65 -16.91 3.78
CA MET A 42 2.43 -17.16 5.20
C MET A 42 0.93 -17.17 5.53
N ALA A 43 0.18 -16.15 5.08
CA ALA A 43 -1.26 -16.07 5.29
C ALA A 43 -2.02 -17.24 4.63
N ALA A 44 -1.70 -17.56 3.38
CA ALA A 44 -2.34 -18.68 2.68
C ALA A 44 -2.03 -20.02 3.34
N LYS A 45 -0.79 -20.22 3.80
CA LYS A 45 -0.39 -21.44 4.54
C LYS A 45 -1.15 -21.57 5.85
N GLU A 46 -1.25 -20.52 6.66
CA GLU A 46 -1.98 -20.53 7.92
C GLU A 46 -3.46 -20.90 7.73
N ILE A 47 -4.10 -20.31 6.69
CA ILE A 47 -5.49 -20.62 6.35
C ILE A 47 -5.63 -22.06 5.90
N ASN A 48 -4.74 -22.56 5.04
CA ASN A 48 -4.77 -23.91 4.53
C ASN A 48 -4.50 -24.95 5.62
N ASP A 49 -3.55 -24.71 6.50
CA ASP A 49 -3.25 -25.58 7.66
C ASP A 49 -4.43 -25.64 8.63
N SER A 50 -5.26 -24.59 8.69
CA SER A 50 -6.49 -24.56 9.48
C SER A 50 -7.69 -25.20 8.77
N GLY A 51 -7.48 -25.87 7.63
CA GLY A 51 -8.51 -26.57 6.86
C GLY A 51 -9.07 -25.80 5.66
N GLY A 52 -8.44 -24.71 5.26
CA GLY A 52 -8.87 -23.87 4.13
C GLY A 52 -10.12 -23.05 4.41
N ILE A 53 -10.74 -22.51 3.38
CA ILE A 53 -11.99 -21.76 3.47
C ILE A 53 -13.15 -22.74 3.29
N GLU A 54 -13.86 -23.05 4.36
CA GLU A 54 -14.93 -24.07 4.36
C GLU A 54 -14.50 -25.43 3.74
N GLY A 55 -13.25 -25.83 3.97
CA GLY A 55 -12.66 -27.07 3.43
C GLY A 55 -12.03 -26.94 2.04
N VAL A 56 -12.00 -25.74 1.45
CA VAL A 56 -11.41 -25.46 0.14
C VAL A 56 -10.06 -24.72 0.33
N PRO A 57 -8.94 -25.22 -0.21
CA PRO A 57 -7.64 -24.59 -0.05
C PRO A 57 -7.51 -23.33 -0.90
N ILE A 58 -6.77 -22.35 -0.38
CA ILE A 58 -6.28 -21.19 -1.16
C ILE A 58 -5.11 -21.65 -2.01
N GLU A 59 -5.14 -21.27 -3.28
CA GLU A 59 -4.01 -21.37 -4.21
C GLU A 59 -3.59 -19.95 -4.64
N LEU A 60 -2.32 -19.62 -4.39
CA LEU A 60 -1.75 -18.38 -4.87
C LEU A 60 -1.33 -18.55 -6.33
N ARG A 61 -1.84 -17.68 -7.19
CA ARG A 61 -1.46 -17.59 -8.59
C ARG A 61 -0.58 -16.36 -8.78
N GLY A 62 0.68 -16.56 -8.92
CA GLY A 62 1.65 -15.50 -9.14
C GLY A 62 2.32 -15.70 -10.47
N LEU A 63 3.01 -14.62 -10.85
CA LEU A 63 4.04 -14.64 -11.85
C LEU A 63 5.21 -15.48 -11.33
N ASP A 64 6.12 -15.85 -12.23
CA ASP A 64 7.42 -16.37 -11.78
C ASP A 64 8.20 -15.22 -11.13
N TRP A 65 7.70 -14.83 -9.93
CA TRP A 65 8.10 -13.65 -9.15
C TRP A 65 9.55 -13.68 -8.68
N LYS A 66 10.22 -14.83 -8.77
CA LYS A 66 11.66 -14.96 -8.46
C LYS A 66 12.53 -14.09 -9.36
N VAL A 67 11.95 -13.54 -10.43
CA VAL A 67 12.67 -12.77 -11.46
C VAL A 67 12.16 -11.33 -11.58
N VAL A 68 10.97 -10.98 -11.07
CA VAL A 68 10.36 -9.66 -11.32
C VAL A 68 10.75 -8.66 -10.24
N THR A 69 11.79 -7.90 -10.50
CA THR A 69 12.14 -6.70 -9.71
C THR A 69 11.50 -5.42 -10.27
N ASP A 70 11.07 -5.43 -11.55
CA ASP A 70 10.43 -4.31 -12.24
C ASP A 70 9.40 -4.83 -13.25
N PHE A 71 8.13 -4.42 -13.14
CA PHE A 71 7.10 -4.78 -14.10
C PHE A 71 7.21 -3.91 -15.37
N LYS A 72 7.47 -4.52 -16.52
CA LYS A 72 7.34 -3.84 -17.80
C LYS A 72 5.86 -3.73 -18.19
N SER A 73 5.49 -2.69 -18.94
CA SER A 73 4.10 -2.48 -19.35
C SER A 73 3.48 -3.67 -20.09
N GLU A 74 4.26 -4.36 -20.91
CA GLU A 74 3.84 -5.57 -21.63
C GLU A 74 3.53 -6.74 -20.68
N ASP A 75 4.32 -6.89 -19.61
CA ASP A 75 4.11 -7.92 -18.60
C ASP A 75 2.81 -7.66 -17.82
N ILE A 76 2.50 -6.39 -17.51
CA ILE A 76 1.27 -6.01 -16.79
C ILE A 76 0.04 -6.45 -17.55
N ILE A 77 -0.02 -6.18 -18.86
CA ILE A 77 -1.16 -6.58 -19.70
C ILE A 77 -1.28 -8.09 -19.74
N LYS A 78 -0.17 -8.80 -19.99
CA LYS A 78 -0.14 -10.26 -20.06
C LYS A 78 -0.70 -10.88 -18.77
N TYR A 79 -0.16 -10.48 -17.63
CA TYR A 79 -0.54 -11.05 -16.34
C TYR A 79 -1.95 -10.67 -15.90
N SER A 80 -2.38 -9.45 -16.17
CA SER A 80 -3.75 -9.05 -15.90
C SER A 80 -4.73 -9.87 -16.71
N THR A 81 -4.38 -10.23 -17.96
CA THR A 81 -5.18 -11.11 -18.82
C THR A 81 -5.22 -12.53 -18.25
N GLU A 82 -4.07 -13.11 -17.90
CA GLU A 82 -3.98 -14.46 -17.31
C GLU A 82 -4.81 -14.57 -16.02
N PHE A 83 -4.76 -13.57 -15.15
CA PHE A 83 -5.58 -13.54 -13.93
C PHE A 83 -7.08 -13.45 -14.24
N ALA A 84 -7.46 -12.57 -15.19
CA ALA A 84 -8.87 -12.41 -15.55
C ALA A 84 -9.46 -13.68 -16.18
N GLU A 85 -8.67 -14.45 -16.92
CA GLU A 85 -9.06 -15.69 -17.58
C GLU A 85 -9.02 -16.92 -16.65
N THR A 86 -8.41 -16.80 -15.45
CA THR A 86 -8.37 -17.90 -14.48
C THR A 86 -9.75 -18.13 -13.86
N PRO A 87 -10.40 -19.29 -14.08
CA PRO A 87 -11.81 -19.51 -13.72
C PRO A 87 -12.12 -19.40 -12.22
N ASP A 88 -11.23 -19.94 -11.37
CA ASP A 88 -11.41 -19.99 -9.91
C ASP A 88 -10.78 -18.79 -9.19
N LEU A 89 -10.31 -17.78 -9.94
CA LEU A 89 -9.70 -16.59 -9.37
C LEU A 89 -10.78 -15.65 -8.85
N VAL A 90 -10.70 -15.34 -7.55
CA VAL A 90 -11.68 -14.50 -6.85
C VAL A 90 -11.21 -13.05 -6.65
N ALA A 91 -9.90 -12.82 -6.58
CA ALA A 91 -9.33 -11.49 -6.41
C ALA A 91 -7.87 -11.45 -6.89
N VAL A 92 -7.33 -10.24 -7.08
CA VAL A 92 -5.90 -9.97 -7.27
C VAL A 92 -5.39 -9.09 -6.13
N ILE A 93 -4.24 -9.41 -5.56
CA ILE A 93 -3.51 -8.59 -4.59
C ILE A 93 -2.31 -7.97 -5.32
N GLY A 94 -2.26 -6.64 -5.36
CA GLY A 94 -1.23 -5.89 -6.09
C GLY A 94 -1.83 -4.80 -7.00
N HIS A 95 -1.04 -4.13 -7.81
CA HIS A 95 0.39 -4.33 -8.08
C HIS A 95 1.29 -3.54 -7.10
N SER A 96 2.62 -3.74 -7.21
CA SER A 96 3.58 -3.17 -6.26
C SER A 96 3.93 -1.70 -6.49
N ASP A 97 3.63 -1.13 -7.64
CA ASP A 97 3.91 0.27 -7.96
C ASP A 97 2.69 0.97 -8.57
N SER A 98 2.68 2.31 -8.51
CA SER A 98 1.52 3.10 -8.95
C SER A 98 1.25 3.00 -10.45
N ALA A 99 2.26 2.96 -11.31
CA ALA A 99 2.09 2.92 -12.75
C ALA A 99 1.48 1.58 -13.21
N SER A 100 2.03 0.47 -12.70
CA SER A 100 1.51 -0.88 -12.94
C SER A 100 0.10 -1.05 -12.41
N THR A 101 -0.16 -0.52 -11.21
CA THR A 101 -1.48 -0.61 -10.56
C THR A 101 -2.53 0.14 -11.35
N LEU A 102 -2.24 1.36 -11.83
CA LEU A 102 -3.16 2.16 -12.66
C LEU A 102 -3.51 1.43 -13.95
N SER A 103 -2.51 0.88 -14.64
CA SER A 103 -2.71 0.14 -15.88
C SER A 103 -3.56 -1.13 -15.67
N ALA A 104 -3.23 -1.90 -14.63
CA ALA A 104 -3.95 -3.12 -14.30
C ALA A 104 -5.37 -2.84 -13.78
N ALA A 105 -5.58 -1.79 -12.99
CA ALA A 105 -6.87 -1.42 -12.44
C ALA A 105 -7.91 -1.15 -13.55
N ALA A 106 -7.53 -0.46 -14.63
CA ALA A 106 -8.42 -0.24 -15.76
C ALA A 106 -8.89 -1.56 -16.37
N PHE A 107 -7.98 -2.51 -16.55
CA PHE A 107 -8.30 -3.84 -17.09
C PHE A 107 -9.15 -4.66 -16.11
N TYR A 108 -8.76 -4.74 -14.82
CA TYR A 108 -9.51 -5.49 -13.81
C TYR A 108 -10.93 -4.96 -13.61
N ASN A 109 -11.14 -3.64 -13.65
CA ASN A 109 -12.47 -3.06 -13.58
C ASN A 109 -13.34 -3.49 -14.78
N GLN A 110 -12.79 -3.52 -16.00
CA GLN A 110 -13.49 -4.00 -17.19
C GLN A 110 -13.85 -5.49 -17.08
N GLN A 111 -12.96 -6.31 -16.53
CA GLN A 111 -13.12 -7.76 -16.37
C GLN A 111 -13.82 -8.17 -15.07
N ARG A 112 -14.25 -7.20 -14.24
CA ARG A 112 -14.91 -7.43 -12.96
C ARG A 112 -14.08 -8.32 -12.01
N VAL A 113 -12.79 -8.02 -11.91
CA VAL A 113 -11.86 -8.68 -11.00
C VAL A 113 -11.58 -7.75 -9.81
N PRO A 114 -11.92 -8.13 -8.57
CA PRO A 114 -11.54 -7.34 -7.39
C PRO A 114 -10.02 -7.23 -7.29
N GLN A 115 -9.53 -5.99 -7.19
CA GLN A 115 -8.13 -5.69 -6.97
C GLN A 115 -7.95 -5.08 -5.57
N LEU A 116 -7.11 -5.71 -4.74
CA LEU A 116 -6.73 -5.23 -3.42
C LEU A 116 -5.30 -4.66 -3.51
N VAL A 117 -5.21 -3.34 -3.43
CA VAL A 117 -3.94 -2.61 -3.58
C VAL A 117 -3.32 -2.39 -2.20
N THR A 118 -2.13 -2.94 -1.98
CA THR A 118 -1.49 -2.95 -0.66
C THR A 118 -0.30 -2.00 -0.55
N ILE A 119 0.23 -1.52 -1.68
CA ILE A 119 1.48 -0.74 -1.72
C ILE A 119 1.33 0.57 -2.50
N ALA A 120 0.68 0.53 -3.67
CA ALA A 120 0.62 1.67 -4.57
C ALA A 120 -0.29 2.79 -4.03
N THR A 121 0.25 4.00 -3.96
CA THR A 121 -0.34 5.12 -3.22
C THR A 121 -0.96 6.22 -4.09
N ASN A 122 -0.74 6.22 -5.43
CA ASN A 122 -1.22 7.28 -6.32
C ASN A 122 -2.74 7.52 -6.19
N PRO A 123 -3.19 8.78 -6.03
CA PRO A 123 -4.61 9.10 -5.79
C PRO A 123 -5.58 8.63 -6.87
N ALA A 124 -5.12 8.51 -8.12
CA ALA A 124 -5.99 8.13 -9.23
C ALA A 124 -6.41 6.65 -9.24
N ILE A 125 -5.76 5.78 -8.44
CA ILE A 125 -5.95 4.32 -8.49
C ILE A 125 -7.41 3.93 -8.22
N THR A 126 -7.99 4.41 -7.13
CA THR A 126 -9.38 4.06 -6.74
C THR A 126 -10.44 4.82 -7.53
N ASN A 127 -10.05 5.86 -8.29
CA ASN A 127 -10.94 6.58 -9.20
C ASN A 127 -11.15 5.87 -10.55
N ILE A 128 -10.41 4.78 -10.84
CA ILE A 128 -10.52 4.06 -12.12
C ILE A 128 -11.85 3.29 -12.20
N GLY A 129 -12.34 2.76 -11.07
CA GLY A 129 -13.61 2.05 -11.05
C GLY A 129 -13.88 1.31 -9.75
N VAL A 130 -15.03 0.66 -9.70
CA VAL A 130 -15.64 0.09 -8.49
C VAL A 130 -15.11 -1.31 -8.08
N TRP A 131 -14.11 -1.83 -8.78
CA TRP A 131 -13.48 -3.13 -8.49
C TRP A 131 -12.09 -3.01 -7.89
N THR A 132 -11.61 -1.78 -7.65
CA THR A 132 -10.31 -1.51 -7.06
C THR A 132 -10.47 -0.95 -5.65
N TYR A 133 -9.82 -1.56 -4.68
CA TYR A 133 -9.83 -1.20 -3.25
C TYR A 133 -8.40 -1.04 -2.78
N ARG A 134 -8.09 0.05 -2.08
CA ARG A 134 -6.75 0.30 -1.57
C ARG A 134 -6.69 0.11 -0.05
N LEU A 135 -5.73 -0.67 0.41
CA LEU A 135 -5.49 -0.98 1.81
C LEU A 135 -4.39 -0.13 2.45
N CYS A 136 -3.46 0.41 1.65
CA CYS A 136 -2.52 1.44 2.10
C CYS A 136 -3.15 2.84 2.05
N LEU A 137 -2.44 3.85 2.55
CA LEU A 137 -2.89 5.23 2.43
C LEU A 137 -2.71 5.77 1.01
N SER A 138 -3.59 6.71 0.64
CA SER A 138 -3.47 7.49 -0.59
C SER A 138 -2.46 8.62 -0.41
N ASP A 139 -1.71 8.92 -1.48
CA ASP A 139 -0.88 10.12 -1.56
C ASP A 139 -1.69 11.42 -1.38
N ALA A 140 -3.00 11.39 -1.66
CA ALA A 140 -3.90 12.51 -1.36
C ALA A 140 -3.98 12.83 0.14
N ILE A 141 -3.84 11.83 0.99
CA ILE A 141 -3.77 12.01 2.46
C ILE A 141 -2.31 12.20 2.87
N GLN A 142 -1.41 11.32 2.42
CA GLN A 142 -0.01 11.36 2.79
C GLN A 142 0.63 12.72 2.50
N GLY A 143 0.43 13.27 1.29
CA GLY A 143 1.02 14.54 0.89
C GLY A 143 0.54 15.72 1.74
N VAL A 144 -0.76 15.76 2.05
CA VAL A 144 -1.34 16.79 2.93
C VAL A 144 -0.79 16.69 4.35
N GLU A 145 -0.80 15.51 4.94
CA GLU A 145 -0.32 15.30 6.31
C GLU A 145 1.20 15.54 6.45
N MET A 146 1.97 15.19 5.43
CA MET A 146 3.41 15.49 5.39
C MET A 146 3.67 16.99 5.28
N ALA A 147 2.89 17.73 4.49
CA ALA A 147 3.00 19.18 4.35
C ALA A 147 2.60 19.89 5.65
N ASP A 148 1.49 19.48 6.26
CA ASP A 148 1.05 19.98 7.55
C ASP A 148 2.12 19.77 8.63
N TYR A 149 2.68 18.57 8.70
CA TYR A 149 3.76 18.27 9.61
C TYR A 149 5.01 19.14 9.34
N ALA A 150 5.44 19.25 8.09
CA ALA A 150 6.63 20.02 7.73
C ALA A 150 6.50 21.50 8.09
N VAL A 151 5.33 22.11 7.79
CA VAL A 151 5.12 23.55 7.94
C VAL A 151 4.64 23.91 9.36
N LYS A 152 3.62 23.22 9.89
CA LYS A 152 3.01 23.57 11.18
C LYS A 152 3.79 23.03 12.38
N ASP A 153 4.22 21.76 12.30
CA ASP A 153 4.88 21.10 13.45
C ASP A 153 6.39 21.30 13.42
N TRP A 154 7.02 21.20 12.24
CA TRP A 154 8.49 21.33 12.11
C TRP A 154 8.95 22.75 11.79
N GLY A 155 8.01 23.67 11.48
CA GLY A 155 8.26 25.08 11.26
C GLY A 155 9.07 25.41 10.00
N LYS A 156 9.00 24.53 8.97
CA LYS A 156 9.76 24.67 7.73
C LYS A 156 9.09 25.67 6.78
N LYS A 157 9.91 26.49 6.09
CA LYS A 157 9.44 27.57 5.24
C LYS A 157 9.96 27.53 3.82
N ASN A 158 11.20 27.07 3.63
CA ASN A 158 11.88 27.01 2.34
C ASN A 158 12.18 25.55 2.00
N ILE A 159 11.41 24.98 1.09
CA ILE A 159 11.39 23.54 0.85
C ILE A 159 11.91 23.24 -0.55
N CYS A 160 12.90 22.34 -0.65
CA CYS A 160 13.37 21.78 -1.90
C CYS A 160 12.83 20.34 -2.02
N VAL A 161 12.25 20.01 -3.17
CA VAL A 161 11.68 18.67 -3.44
C VAL A 161 12.48 17.99 -4.55
N PHE A 162 12.89 16.74 -4.31
CA PHE A 162 13.40 15.83 -5.34
C PHE A 162 12.46 14.62 -5.42
N TYR A 163 12.01 14.28 -6.61
CA TYR A 163 11.06 13.19 -6.79
C TYR A 163 11.34 12.34 -8.03
N VAL A 164 11.02 11.05 -7.96
CA VAL A 164 11.07 10.17 -9.12
C VAL A 164 9.96 10.56 -10.10
N ASN A 165 10.31 10.70 -11.38
CA ASN A 165 9.37 11.11 -12.44
C ASN A 165 8.54 9.91 -12.91
N ASP A 166 7.75 9.37 -12.02
CA ASP A 166 6.76 8.31 -12.28
C ASP A 166 5.42 8.66 -11.61
N ALA A 167 4.45 7.75 -11.73
CA ALA A 167 3.12 7.98 -11.16
C ALA A 167 3.14 8.17 -9.63
N TYR A 168 4.08 7.54 -8.89
CA TYR A 168 4.23 7.70 -7.46
C TYR A 168 4.83 9.07 -7.11
N GLY A 169 6.08 9.30 -7.50
CA GLY A 169 6.81 10.50 -7.06
C GLY A 169 6.16 11.80 -7.55
N LYS A 170 5.66 11.82 -8.79
CA LYS A 170 4.94 12.96 -9.33
C LYS A 170 3.63 13.21 -8.59
N GLY A 171 2.82 12.16 -8.38
CA GLY A 171 1.52 12.30 -7.71
C GLY A 171 1.66 12.82 -6.28
N LEU A 172 2.59 12.24 -5.50
CA LEU A 172 2.83 12.65 -4.12
C LEU A 172 3.43 14.07 -4.04
N SER A 173 4.37 14.41 -4.95
CA SER A 173 4.97 15.76 -4.95
C SER A 173 3.95 16.85 -5.26
N GLU A 174 3.05 16.64 -6.21
CA GLU A 174 1.99 17.59 -6.56
C GLU A 174 1.09 17.89 -5.36
N VAL A 175 0.59 16.87 -4.67
CA VAL A 175 -0.25 17.04 -3.47
C VAL A 175 0.49 17.76 -2.35
N PHE A 176 1.72 17.32 -2.06
CA PHE A 176 2.55 17.94 -1.01
C PHE A 176 2.85 19.40 -1.29
N GLU A 177 3.31 19.72 -2.52
CA GLU A 177 3.68 21.08 -2.90
C GLU A 177 2.48 22.04 -2.90
N ASP A 178 1.32 21.56 -3.35
CA ASP A 178 0.08 22.37 -3.33
C ASP A 178 -0.31 22.72 -1.89
N GLU A 179 -0.22 21.76 -0.97
CA GLU A 179 -0.54 22.02 0.43
C GLU A 179 0.49 22.91 1.10
N VAL A 180 1.79 22.74 0.82
CA VAL A 180 2.86 23.64 1.29
C VAL A 180 2.57 25.09 0.90
N ARG A 181 2.14 25.35 -0.36
CA ARG A 181 1.80 26.69 -0.84
C ARG A 181 0.56 27.26 -0.13
N LYS A 182 -0.48 26.45 0.09
CA LYS A 182 -1.68 26.86 0.87
C LYS A 182 -1.31 27.25 2.30
N LEU A 183 -0.34 26.56 2.89
CA LEU A 183 0.15 26.84 4.25
C LEU A 183 1.09 28.04 4.33
N GLY A 184 1.40 28.70 3.20
CA GLY A 184 2.22 29.91 3.14
C GLY A 184 3.74 29.64 3.18
N ALA A 185 4.16 28.38 3.07
CA ALA A 185 5.57 28.03 2.86
C ALA A 185 5.92 28.03 1.36
N ARG A 186 7.23 27.98 1.04
CA ARG A 186 7.71 28.14 -0.34
C ARG A 186 8.44 26.90 -0.84
N ILE A 187 8.13 26.50 -2.06
CA ILE A 187 8.94 25.54 -2.81
C ILE A 187 10.03 26.29 -3.53
N VAL A 188 11.26 26.23 -3.01
CA VAL A 188 12.43 26.92 -3.58
C VAL A 188 13.04 26.19 -4.76
N ALA A 189 12.84 24.88 -4.85
CA ALA A 189 13.11 24.06 -6.03
C ALA A 189 12.27 22.79 -5.98
N SER A 190 11.86 22.32 -7.15
CA SER A 190 11.21 21.01 -7.35
C SER A 190 11.83 20.38 -8.60
N ARG A 191 12.39 19.17 -8.46
CA ARG A 191 13.16 18.53 -9.52
C ARG A 191 12.82 17.05 -9.68
N PRO A 192 12.30 16.68 -10.86
CA PRO A 192 12.11 15.28 -11.24
C PRO A 192 13.44 14.63 -11.62
N HIS A 193 13.54 13.32 -11.43
CA HIS A 193 14.63 12.50 -11.93
C HIS A 193 14.13 11.11 -12.31
N ARG A 194 14.96 10.32 -13.00
CA ARG A 194 14.64 8.93 -13.35
C ARG A 194 14.70 8.03 -12.12
N ASN A 195 14.02 6.89 -12.19
CA ASN A 195 13.99 5.90 -11.09
C ASN A 195 15.43 5.46 -10.70
N VAL A 196 16.26 5.16 -11.68
CA VAL A 196 17.71 4.97 -11.49
C VAL A 196 18.41 6.26 -11.91
N LEU A 197 19.16 6.89 -10.98
CA LEU A 197 19.86 8.12 -11.25
C LEU A 197 20.97 7.92 -12.30
N THR A 198 20.83 8.62 -13.41
CA THR A 198 21.90 8.73 -14.41
C THR A 198 22.93 9.80 -14.01
N SER A 199 24.02 9.96 -14.80
CA SER A 199 24.94 11.08 -14.63
C SER A 199 24.23 12.42 -14.72
N ASP A 200 23.35 12.61 -15.71
CA ASP A 200 22.60 13.86 -15.92
C ASP A 200 21.69 14.19 -14.74
N ASP A 201 21.03 13.16 -14.16
CA ASP A 201 20.18 13.35 -12.97
C ASP A 201 21.04 13.80 -11.77
N LYS A 202 22.20 13.19 -11.58
CA LYS A 202 23.15 13.55 -10.53
C LYS A 202 23.69 14.96 -10.70
N GLU A 203 24.09 15.34 -11.92
CA GLU A 203 24.55 16.69 -12.26
C GLU A 203 23.42 17.72 -12.03
N MET A 204 22.20 17.42 -12.42
CA MET A 204 21.03 18.27 -12.18
C MET A 204 20.79 18.49 -10.68
N ILE A 205 20.90 17.44 -9.85
CA ILE A 205 20.75 17.58 -8.39
C ILE A 205 21.87 18.42 -7.82
N ASP A 206 23.15 18.15 -8.16
CA ASP A 206 24.31 18.92 -7.68
C ASP A 206 24.24 20.40 -8.13
N ALA A 207 23.84 20.68 -9.38
CA ALA A 207 23.65 22.04 -9.89
C ALA A 207 22.50 22.77 -9.15
N THR A 208 21.40 22.06 -8.87
CA THR A 208 20.29 22.63 -8.09
C THR A 208 20.76 23.03 -6.69
N LEU A 209 21.47 22.15 -5.99
CA LEU A 209 22.01 22.42 -4.67
C LEU A 209 23.03 23.60 -4.70
N ALA A 210 23.91 23.63 -5.70
CA ALA A 210 24.87 24.72 -5.85
C ALA A 210 24.19 26.08 -6.08
N ASN A 211 23.11 26.11 -6.85
CA ASN A 211 22.32 27.33 -7.07
C ASN A 211 21.58 27.77 -5.80
N LEU A 212 20.94 26.85 -5.08
CA LEU A 212 20.26 27.15 -3.82
C LEU A 212 21.24 27.70 -2.76
N LYS A 213 22.48 27.22 -2.73
CA LYS A 213 23.50 27.73 -1.81
C LYS A 213 23.86 29.20 -2.07
N LYS A 214 23.73 29.66 -3.32
CA LYS A 214 24.02 31.06 -3.71
C LYS A 214 22.82 32.00 -3.57
N SER A 215 21.60 31.45 -3.64
CA SER A 215 20.35 32.23 -3.61
C SER A 215 19.63 32.11 -2.27
N GLU A 216 19.00 31.01 -2.02
CA GLU A 216 18.19 30.75 -0.84
C GLU A 216 18.30 29.28 -0.41
N ALA A 217 19.03 29.05 0.68
CA ALA A 217 19.20 27.70 1.21
C ALA A 217 17.88 27.14 1.72
N PRO A 218 17.52 25.89 1.34
CA PRO A 218 16.34 25.24 1.88
C PRO A 218 16.55 24.90 3.36
N ASP A 219 15.51 25.04 4.17
CA ASP A 219 15.51 24.55 5.55
C ASP A 219 14.95 23.13 5.65
N LEU A 220 14.36 22.62 4.55
CA LEU A 220 13.91 21.24 4.38
C LEU A 220 14.20 20.76 2.96
N VAL A 221 14.70 19.53 2.85
CA VAL A 221 14.75 18.76 1.59
C VAL A 221 13.78 17.58 1.69
N VAL A 222 12.88 17.48 0.74
CA VAL A 222 11.86 16.43 0.68
C VAL A 222 12.20 15.45 -0.44
N LEU A 223 12.07 14.16 -0.15
CA LEU A 223 12.51 13.08 -1.03
C LEU A 223 11.33 12.11 -1.30
N PHE A 224 10.68 12.28 -2.44
CA PHE A 224 9.72 11.32 -2.97
C PHE A 224 10.42 10.40 -3.98
N GLN A 225 11.35 9.61 -3.47
CA GLN A 225 12.33 8.85 -4.24
C GLN A 225 12.35 7.38 -3.85
N ARG A 226 12.93 6.54 -4.71
CA ARG A 226 13.32 5.17 -4.32
C ARG A 226 14.58 5.22 -3.46
N MET A 227 14.81 4.20 -2.63
CA MET A 227 15.86 4.19 -1.61
C MET A 227 17.25 4.53 -2.15
N ALA A 228 17.69 3.93 -3.26
CA ALA A 228 19.02 4.17 -3.82
C ALA A 228 19.22 5.63 -4.30
N ALA A 229 18.19 6.22 -4.91
CA ALA A 229 18.22 7.62 -5.34
C ALA A 229 18.21 8.56 -4.13
N ALA A 230 17.40 8.26 -3.12
CA ALA A 230 17.31 9.03 -1.90
C ALA A 230 18.63 9.01 -1.12
N ASP A 231 19.26 7.82 -0.99
CA ASP A 231 20.56 7.69 -0.34
C ASP A 231 21.63 8.57 -1.02
N TRP A 232 21.70 8.49 -2.35
CA TRP A 232 22.62 9.34 -3.11
C TRP A 232 22.31 10.83 -2.92
N THR A 233 21.04 11.23 -2.98
CA THR A 233 20.60 12.63 -2.84
C THR A 233 20.91 13.18 -1.45
N ILE A 234 20.67 12.41 -0.38
CA ILE A 234 21.04 12.79 0.99
C ILE A 234 22.55 13.06 1.08
N ASN A 235 23.35 12.15 0.53
CA ASN A 235 24.80 12.32 0.49
C ASN A 235 25.20 13.58 -0.29
N ALA A 236 24.53 13.90 -1.40
CA ALA A 236 24.76 15.14 -2.16
C ALA A 236 24.41 16.39 -1.35
N VAL A 237 23.26 16.40 -0.66
CA VAL A 237 22.85 17.49 0.23
C VAL A 237 23.88 17.75 1.33
N ARG A 238 24.39 16.68 1.95
CA ARG A 238 25.42 16.78 3.01
C ARG A 238 26.77 17.22 2.46
N ARG A 239 27.22 16.69 1.30
CA ARG A 239 28.44 17.14 0.62
C ARG A 239 28.37 18.64 0.22
N ALA A 240 27.22 19.13 -0.20
CA ALA A 240 27.00 20.55 -0.48
C ALA A 240 27.05 21.45 0.76
N GLY A 241 27.09 20.85 1.97
CA GLY A 241 27.19 21.55 3.25
C GLY A 241 25.86 22.04 3.81
N PHE A 242 24.73 21.54 3.31
CA PHE A 242 23.42 21.89 3.87
C PHE A 242 23.15 21.13 5.17
N LYS A 243 22.62 21.86 6.16
CA LYS A 243 22.10 21.32 7.42
C LYS A 243 20.57 21.21 7.43
N SER A 244 19.95 21.29 6.25
CA SER A 244 18.50 21.16 6.08
C SER A 244 17.99 19.87 6.72
N GLY A 245 16.78 19.93 7.28
CA GLY A 245 16.02 18.73 7.61
C GLY A 245 15.83 17.88 6.34
N ILE A 246 15.67 16.59 6.52
CA ILE A 246 15.30 15.67 5.44
C ILE A 246 13.96 15.04 5.80
N LEU A 247 12.99 15.06 4.86
CA LEU A 247 11.71 14.40 5.00
C LEU A 247 11.50 13.47 3.80
N GLY A 248 11.34 12.19 4.06
CA GLY A 248 11.09 11.18 3.04
C GLY A 248 9.64 10.70 2.98
N GLY A 249 9.19 10.24 1.81
CA GLY A 249 7.94 9.50 1.68
C GLY A 249 8.05 8.06 2.22
N ASP A 250 6.95 7.33 2.19
CA ASP A 250 6.76 5.96 2.67
C ASP A 250 7.80 4.94 2.14
N ASN A 251 8.26 5.11 0.90
CA ASN A 251 9.33 4.26 0.34
C ASN A 251 10.62 4.24 1.17
N LEU A 252 10.85 5.26 2.00
CA LEU A 252 12.04 5.37 2.85
C LEU A 252 11.81 4.86 4.28
N GLY A 253 10.59 4.43 4.63
CA GLY A 253 10.25 3.91 5.96
C GLY A 253 10.83 2.52 6.25
N GLN A 254 11.32 1.82 5.25
CA GLN A 254 11.85 0.46 5.43
C GLN A 254 13.21 0.47 6.12
N ILE A 255 13.40 -0.44 7.10
CA ILE A 255 14.64 -0.52 7.90
C ILE A 255 15.89 -0.72 7.04
N ARG A 256 15.78 -1.42 5.93
CA ARG A 256 16.90 -1.63 4.98
C ARG A 256 17.43 -0.32 4.39
N PHE A 257 16.61 0.74 4.32
CA PHE A 257 17.08 2.06 3.91
C PHE A 257 18.09 2.64 4.88
N LEU A 258 17.92 2.41 6.18
CA LEU A 258 18.85 2.89 7.21
C LEU A 258 20.22 2.21 7.13
N ALA A 259 20.28 0.98 6.61
CA ALA A 259 21.53 0.25 6.42
C ALA A 259 22.37 0.77 5.23
N MET A 260 21.77 1.59 4.34
CA MET A 260 22.49 2.23 3.24
C MET A 260 23.18 3.50 3.76
N THR A 261 24.51 3.60 3.77
CA THR A 261 25.26 4.75 4.29
C THR A 261 24.74 5.21 5.67
N PRO A 262 24.88 4.38 6.73
CA PRO A 262 24.21 4.61 8.02
C PRO A 262 24.56 5.96 8.68
N GLU A 263 25.80 6.43 8.49
CA GLU A 263 26.32 7.68 9.07
C GLU A 263 25.56 8.95 8.64
N ASN A 264 24.78 8.89 7.56
CA ASN A 264 24.05 10.04 7.02
C ASN A 264 22.52 9.93 7.27
N LYS A 265 22.05 8.92 8.01
CA LYS A 265 20.62 8.70 8.21
C LYS A 265 20.05 9.31 9.48
N ASP A 266 20.87 9.50 10.52
CA ASP A 266 20.37 10.05 11.78
C ASP A 266 19.71 11.43 11.61
N GLY A 267 18.53 11.58 12.19
CA GLY A 267 17.70 12.78 12.13
C GLY A 267 16.88 12.91 10.84
N ILE A 268 16.92 11.93 9.91
CA ILE A 268 16.01 11.89 8.78
C ILE A 268 14.63 11.50 9.28
N ARG A 269 13.59 12.21 8.81
CA ARG A 269 12.19 11.89 9.09
C ARG A 269 11.54 11.34 7.85
N VAL A 270 10.64 10.38 8.05
CA VAL A 270 9.88 9.77 6.96
C VAL A 270 8.43 9.56 7.37
N SER A 271 7.53 9.56 6.39
CA SER A 271 6.17 9.05 6.59
C SER A 271 6.18 7.53 6.54
N GLU A 272 5.40 6.89 7.40
CA GLU A 272 5.30 5.44 7.48
C GLU A 272 3.84 5.03 7.74
N PHE A 273 3.40 3.91 7.18
CA PHE A 273 2.02 3.42 7.32
C PHE A 273 1.91 2.25 8.30
N TYR A 274 3.03 1.72 8.73
CA TYR A 274 3.11 0.60 9.66
C TYR A 274 4.17 0.86 10.73
N PHE A 275 3.73 1.01 11.95
CA PHE A 275 4.61 1.12 13.10
C PHE A 275 4.00 0.31 14.25
N PRO A 276 4.41 -0.97 14.42
CA PRO A 276 3.81 -1.84 15.42
C PRO A 276 4.09 -1.31 16.83
N SER A 277 3.02 -0.99 17.56
CA SER A 277 3.13 -0.68 18.99
C SER A 277 3.08 -1.96 19.81
N THR A 278 3.67 -1.94 21.00
CA THR A 278 3.62 -3.06 21.96
C THR A 278 2.19 -3.41 22.37
N ASP A 279 1.24 -2.49 22.20
CA ASP A 279 -0.16 -2.66 22.55
C ASP A 279 -0.98 -3.34 21.44
N ASP A 280 -0.44 -3.41 20.20
CA ASP A 280 -1.07 -4.14 19.08
C ASP A 280 -0.51 -5.56 19.00
N SER A 281 -1.23 -6.49 19.63
CA SER A 281 -0.81 -7.89 19.69
C SER A 281 -0.79 -8.58 18.31
N ALA A 282 -1.65 -8.16 17.37
CA ALA A 282 -1.69 -8.72 16.03
C ALA A 282 -0.49 -8.27 15.21
N ALA A 283 -0.18 -6.98 15.21
CA ALA A 283 0.97 -6.42 14.52
C ALA A 283 2.30 -6.93 15.09
N THR A 284 2.40 -7.04 16.42
CA THR A 284 3.60 -7.56 17.10
C THR A 284 3.81 -9.05 16.78
N LYS A 285 2.74 -9.85 16.82
CA LYS A 285 2.81 -11.28 16.45
C LYS A 285 3.23 -11.45 15.00
N PHE A 286 2.63 -10.69 14.08
CA PHE A 286 3.00 -10.72 12.67
C PHE A 286 4.48 -10.37 12.47
N ALA A 287 4.96 -9.27 13.07
CA ALA A 287 6.34 -8.83 12.95
C ALA A 287 7.34 -9.90 13.45
N SER A 288 7.01 -10.60 14.54
CA SER A 288 7.83 -11.71 15.04
C SER A 288 7.81 -12.89 14.09
N SER A 289 6.61 -13.30 13.63
CA SER A 289 6.43 -14.46 12.74
C SER A 289 7.12 -14.27 11.38
N ILE A 290 7.00 -13.08 10.77
CA ILE A 290 7.64 -12.82 9.48
C ILE A 290 9.17 -12.81 9.61
N ARG A 291 9.71 -12.24 10.70
CA ARG A 291 11.15 -12.26 10.98
C ARG A 291 11.67 -13.69 11.19
N GLU A 292 10.98 -14.49 11.99
CA GLU A 292 11.36 -15.88 12.27
C GLU A 292 11.31 -16.76 11.01
N THR A 293 10.31 -16.56 10.16
CA THR A 293 10.08 -17.41 9.00
C THR A 293 10.95 -17.03 7.80
N THR A 294 11.24 -15.73 7.61
CA THR A 294 11.85 -15.21 6.38
C THR A 294 13.14 -14.44 6.60
N GLY A 295 13.42 -14.02 7.83
CA GLY A 295 14.51 -13.09 8.16
C GLY A 295 14.24 -11.63 7.76
N LEU A 296 13.05 -11.31 7.23
CA LEU A 296 12.67 -9.95 6.85
C LEU A 296 12.13 -9.17 8.05
N GLU A 297 12.41 -7.89 8.08
CA GLU A 297 11.73 -6.99 9.00
C GLU A 297 10.35 -6.62 8.44
N ALA A 298 9.34 -6.62 9.30
CA ALA A 298 7.98 -6.27 8.90
C ALA A 298 7.89 -4.80 8.49
N ASP A 299 7.24 -4.56 7.36
CA ASP A 299 6.87 -3.25 6.86
C ASP A 299 5.40 -3.22 6.42
N TYR A 300 4.91 -2.07 5.98
CA TYR A 300 3.51 -1.94 5.57
C TYR A 300 3.17 -2.82 4.36
N GLY A 301 4.10 -3.00 3.42
CA GLY A 301 3.88 -3.83 2.24
C GLY A 301 3.62 -5.29 2.60
N LEU A 302 4.40 -5.83 3.53
CA LEU A 302 4.23 -7.19 4.07
C LEU A 302 2.93 -7.31 4.88
N ALA A 303 2.70 -6.39 5.81
CA ALA A 303 1.54 -6.46 6.72
C ALA A 303 0.21 -6.33 5.97
N PHE A 304 0.12 -5.40 5.00
CA PHE A 304 -1.13 -5.20 4.26
C PHE A 304 -1.37 -6.30 3.22
N ALA A 305 -0.31 -6.89 2.66
CA ALA A 305 -0.44 -8.05 1.79
C ALA A 305 -0.96 -9.29 2.55
N TYR A 306 -0.47 -9.50 3.77
CA TYR A 306 -0.99 -10.53 4.67
C TYR A 306 -2.48 -10.30 4.98
N ASP A 307 -2.86 -9.09 5.39
CA ASP A 307 -4.25 -8.72 5.70
C ASP A 307 -5.18 -8.88 4.49
N ALA A 308 -4.69 -8.60 3.27
CA ALA A 308 -5.47 -8.74 2.05
C ALA A 308 -5.92 -10.20 1.82
N VAL A 309 -5.06 -11.19 2.11
CA VAL A 309 -5.42 -12.61 2.00
C VAL A 309 -6.54 -12.96 2.99
N TYR A 310 -6.47 -12.46 4.21
CA TYR A 310 -7.50 -12.67 5.22
C TYR A 310 -8.83 -11.99 4.86
N LEU A 311 -8.80 -10.80 4.24
CA LEU A 311 -10.01 -10.15 3.72
C LEU A 311 -10.68 -11.00 2.63
N VAL A 312 -9.89 -11.57 1.72
CA VAL A 312 -10.42 -12.48 0.69
C VAL A 312 -11.00 -13.74 1.33
N ARG A 313 -10.32 -14.34 2.32
CA ARG A 313 -10.84 -15.46 3.10
C ARG A 313 -12.21 -15.16 3.68
N ASP A 314 -12.34 -14.03 4.38
CA ASP A 314 -13.58 -13.64 5.07
C ASP A 314 -14.72 -13.38 4.08
N ALA A 315 -14.40 -12.76 2.95
CA ALA A 315 -15.35 -12.51 1.87
C ALA A 315 -15.90 -13.82 1.30
N VAL A 316 -14.99 -14.76 0.98
CA VAL A 316 -15.36 -16.07 0.41
C VAL A 316 -16.13 -16.91 1.42
N ALA A 317 -15.70 -16.95 2.68
CA ALA A 317 -16.41 -17.65 3.75
C ALA A 317 -17.84 -17.11 3.94
N LYS A 318 -18.03 -15.79 3.83
CA LYS A 318 -19.34 -15.16 4.07
C LYS A 318 -20.28 -15.24 2.86
N TYR A 319 -19.75 -15.03 1.64
CA TYR A 319 -20.58 -14.82 0.44
C TYR A 319 -20.36 -15.87 -0.66
N GLY A 320 -19.39 -16.77 -0.48
CA GLY A 320 -19.09 -17.87 -1.41
C GLY A 320 -17.96 -17.57 -2.37
N PHE A 321 -17.64 -18.53 -3.21
CA PHE A 321 -16.45 -18.66 -4.03
C PHE A 321 -16.60 -17.89 -5.36
N SER A 322 -16.59 -16.55 -5.33
CA SER A 322 -16.69 -15.73 -6.55
C SER A 322 -16.11 -14.32 -6.39
N ARG A 323 -15.81 -13.67 -7.51
CA ARG A 323 -15.40 -12.26 -7.58
C ARG A 323 -16.47 -11.34 -6.99
N ASP A 324 -17.73 -11.58 -7.31
CA ASP A 324 -18.86 -10.81 -6.76
C ASP A 324 -18.98 -10.96 -5.23
N ALA A 325 -18.60 -12.11 -4.67
CA ALA A 325 -18.56 -12.32 -3.22
C ALA A 325 -17.52 -11.42 -2.55
N VAL A 326 -16.32 -11.34 -3.12
CA VAL A 326 -15.24 -10.47 -2.61
C VAL A 326 -15.67 -9.01 -2.70
N LYS A 327 -16.17 -8.57 -3.86
CA LYS A 327 -16.68 -7.22 -4.04
C LYS A 327 -17.78 -6.88 -3.03
N ARG A 328 -18.77 -7.75 -2.91
CA ARG A 328 -19.90 -7.55 -1.99
C ARG A 328 -19.44 -7.39 -0.54
N TYR A 329 -18.46 -8.17 -0.12
CA TYR A 329 -17.92 -8.08 1.23
C TYR A 329 -17.22 -6.75 1.47
N LEU A 330 -16.37 -6.31 0.54
CA LEU A 330 -15.67 -5.04 0.65
C LEU A 330 -16.64 -3.84 0.62
N ASP A 331 -17.65 -3.88 -0.24
CA ASP A 331 -18.72 -2.86 -0.28
C ASP A 331 -19.53 -2.82 1.04
N GLU A 332 -19.78 -3.98 1.65
CA GLU A 332 -20.44 -4.03 2.97
C GLU A 332 -19.59 -3.40 4.06
N LEU A 333 -18.28 -3.67 4.09
CA LEU A 333 -17.37 -3.03 5.05
C LEU A 333 -17.39 -1.51 4.92
N ILE A 334 -17.45 -0.99 3.68
CA ILE A 334 -17.62 0.44 3.39
C ILE A 334 -18.96 0.95 3.92
N ALA A 335 -20.05 0.31 3.55
CA ALA A 335 -21.41 0.75 3.89
C ALA A 335 -21.66 0.76 5.41
N THR A 336 -21.11 -0.23 6.11
CA THR A 336 -21.25 -0.37 7.57
C THR A 336 -20.18 0.40 8.35
N ARG A 337 -19.20 0.99 7.68
CA ARG A 337 -18.02 1.64 8.29
C ARG A 337 -17.33 0.73 9.32
N THR A 338 -17.23 -0.54 8.98
CA THR A 338 -16.62 -1.53 9.87
C THR A 338 -15.12 -1.29 9.97
N VAL A 339 -14.64 -1.15 11.22
CA VAL A 339 -13.21 -1.11 11.50
C VAL A 339 -12.64 -2.52 11.41
N ILE A 340 -11.65 -2.68 10.55
CA ILE A 340 -10.94 -3.93 10.33
C ILE A 340 -9.65 -3.89 11.15
N GLY A 341 -9.38 -4.94 11.90
CA GLY A 341 -8.11 -5.14 12.60
C GLY A 341 -7.32 -6.26 11.94
N GLY A 342 -6.01 -6.10 11.84
CA GLY A 342 -5.12 -7.10 11.24
C GLY A 342 -3.67 -6.88 11.60
N ALA A 343 -2.77 -7.56 10.89
CA ALA A 343 -1.33 -7.42 11.03
C ALA A 343 -0.86 -5.98 10.79
N GLY A 344 -1.50 -5.30 9.84
CA GLY A 344 -1.22 -3.89 9.51
C GLY A 344 -1.88 -2.87 10.45
N GLY A 345 -2.44 -3.31 11.59
CA GLY A 345 -3.17 -2.44 12.51
C GLY A 345 -4.63 -2.22 12.09
N LYS A 346 -5.27 -1.21 12.69
CA LYS A 346 -6.68 -0.91 12.45
C LYS A 346 -6.88 0.03 11.27
N PHE A 347 -7.88 -0.24 10.45
CA PHE A 347 -8.29 0.63 9.35
C PHE A 347 -9.78 0.46 9.04
N LEU A 348 -10.32 1.36 8.24
CA LEU A 348 -11.63 1.20 7.59
C LEU A 348 -11.51 1.55 6.11
N LEU A 349 -12.34 0.94 5.27
CA LEU A 349 -12.50 1.33 3.88
C LEU A 349 -13.56 2.45 3.79
N ALA A 350 -13.23 3.53 3.10
CA ALA A 350 -14.12 4.66 2.88
C ALA A 350 -14.86 4.57 1.54
N PRO A 351 -15.92 5.40 1.31
CA PRO A 351 -16.70 5.36 0.07
C PRO A 351 -15.93 5.57 -1.22
N ASP A 352 -14.74 6.16 -1.16
CA ASP A 352 -13.80 6.31 -2.28
C ASP A 352 -12.92 5.06 -2.50
N HIS A 353 -13.23 3.95 -1.82
CA HIS A 353 -12.50 2.68 -1.83
C HIS A 353 -11.07 2.75 -1.27
N ASP A 354 -10.71 3.85 -0.61
CA ASP A 354 -9.43 4.03 0.05
C ASP A 354 -9.51 3.67 1.55
N ALA A 355 -8.43 3.10 2.05
CA ALA A 355 -8.31 2.91 3.49
C ALA A 355 -8.12 4.24 4.22
N ARG A 356 -8.72 4.32 5.40
CA ARG A 356 -8.41 5.32 6.43
C ARG A 356 -7.70 4.60 7.56
N ARG A 357 -6.45 4.95 7.78
CA ARG A 357 -5.57 4.35 8.80
C ARG A 357 -4.59 5.38 9.32
N THR A 358 -3.99 5.12 10.46
CA THR A 358 -2.96 5.98 11.03
C THR A 358 -1.72 6.02 10.12
N MET A 359 -1.23 7.23 9.86
CA MET A 359 0.09 7.49 9.33
C MET A 359 1.02 7.91 10.46
N TYR A 360 2.27 7.53 10.38
CA TYR A 360 3.29 7.89 11.35
C TYR A 360 4.33 8.78 10.71
N ILE A 361 4.84 9.75 11.48
CA ILE A 361 6.12 10.38 11.20
C ILE A 361 7.12 9.73 12.13
N VAL A 362 8.14 9.14 11.55
CA VAL A 362 9.22 8.47 12.28
C VAL A 362 10.56 9.15 11.99
N GLU A 363 11.49 9.09 12.94
CA GLU A 363 12.84 9.66 12.79
C GLU A 363 13.88 8.55 12.91
N ALA A 364 14.86 8.56 12.02
CA ALA A 364 15.98 7.65 12.07
C ALA A 364 16.94 8.02 13.21
N ARG A 365 17.22 7.07 14.09
CA ARG A 365 18.18 7.19 15.20
C ARG A 365 18.90 5.89 15.45
N GLY A 366 20.22 5.89 15.39
CA GLY A 366 21.02 4.71 15.71
C GLY A 366 20.66 3.47 14.91
N GLY A 367 20.34 3.63 13.61
CA GLY A 367 20.00 2.52 12.72
C GLY A 367 18.59 1.94 12.87
N ARG A 368 17.69 2.63 13.55
CA ARG A 368 16.27 2.27 13.68
C ARG A 368 15.38 3.49 13.52
N TYR A 369 14.09 3.27 13.27
CA TYR A 369 13.09 4.33 13.31
C TYR A 369 12.47 4.45 14.70
N GLU A 370 12.28 5.69 15.16
CA GLU A 370 11.56 6.05 16.37
C GLU A 370 10.35 6.90 16.00
N GLN A 371 9.18 6.58 16.55
CA GLN A 371 7.96 7.32 16.29
C GLN A 371 8.04 8.72 16.90
N LEU A 372 7.81 9.75 16.08
CA LEU A 372 7.64 11.13 16.52
C LEU A 372 6.18 11.52 16.66
N LYS A 373 5.35 11.11 15.71
CA LYS A 373 3.94 11.51 15.66
C LYS A 373 3.11 10.40 15.01
N ALA A 374 1.91 10.19 15.53
CA ALA A 374 0.85 9.42 14.87
C ALA A 374 -0.21 10.40 14.37
N LEU A 375 -0.60 10.27 13.12
CA LEU A 375 -1.59 11.08 12.40
C LEU A 375 -2.74 10.16 12.03
N THR A 376 -3.89 10.36 12.68
CA THR A 376 -5.09 9.54 12.41
C THR A 376 -6.07 10.40 11.64
N PRO A 377 -6.42 10.04 10.39
CA PRO A 377 -7.33 10.82 9.54
C PRO A 377 -8.77 10.77 10.01
#